data_e215239e2fe350aa1bf336af6d05ae38
#
_entry.id   e215239e2fe350aa1bf336af6d05ae38
#
_cell.length_a   1.000
_cell.length_b   1.000
_cell.length_c   1.000
_cell.angle_alpha   90.00
_cell.angle_beta   90.00
_cell.angle_gamma   90.00
#
_symmetry.space_group_name_H-M   'P 1'
#
loop_
_entity.id
_entity.type
_entity.pdbx_description
1 polymer ?
#
loop_
_entity_poly.entity_id
_entity_poly.type
_entity_poly.pdbx_seq_one_letter_code
_entity_poly.pdbx_strand_id
1 'polypeptide(L)'
;AGDAMQPTSLLLSLRDAGFEMNDDLTKLYLDYCKERSTISMNSQDWTLPEPTRAAYTDDMLNTATAFSDTAVVVIGRSGGENADLPTDMNAVIHGTYDVAKTDVVDTKYKGNYGYTAGTYTNNGDYDDFEPGEHYLELSRTEEDLVDMVCSNFRNVIVVINANNAMELDWVDKYDNIGAVLLVPGTGTTGMTALGKILSGAVNPSGKTVDTYLKDLTKAPTYNHSGNSGNHIYTETDDLVKKVGRNDLSFQGVFTFTDYVEGIYMGYKFYETAAEEGLIDYNEYVQYPFGYGLSYTSFTQKITDFKQNDDSLTVEVTVKNTGDVEGKD
;
A
#
# COMPACT_ATOMS: atom_id res chain seq x y z
N ALA A 1 -10.09 8.69 33.84
CA ALA A 1 -9.86 7.94 32.62
C ALA A 1 -10.84 8.47 31.59
N GLY A 2 -10.35 9.24 30.60
CA GLY A 2 -11.19 9.66 29.49
C GLY A 2 -11.60 8.41 28.70
N ASP A 3 -12.86 8.36 28.27
CA ASP A 3 -13.33 7.31 27.38
C ASP A 3 -12.44 7.31 26.14
N ALA A 4 -11.85 6.16 25.82
CA ALA A 4 -11.04 6.01 24.62
C ALA A 4 -11.96 6.30 23.42
N MET A 5 -11.58 7.29 22.61
CA MET A 5 -12.34 7.65 21.41
C MET A 5 -12.41 6.42 20.50
N GLN A 6 -13.61 5.96 20.19
CA GLN A 6 -13.79 4.83 19.31
C GLN A 6 -13.46 5.25 17.86
N PRO A 7 -12.64 4.50 17.12
CA PRO A 7 -12.34 4.84 15.74
C PRO A 7 -13.58 4.68 14.85
N THR A 8 -13.71 5.58 13.89
CA THR A 8 -14.77 5.46 12.87
C THR A 8 -14.42 4.31 11.93
N SER A 9 -15.25 3.28 11.90
CA SER A 9 -15.10 2.18 10.95
C SER A 9 -15.59 2.57 9.55
N LEU A 10 -15.14 1.83 8.53
CA LEU A 10 -15.66 1.97 7.17
C LEU A 10 -17.19 1.82 7.13
N LEU A 11 -17.71 0.79 7.77
CA LEU A 11 -19.14 0.52 7.83
C LEU A 11 -19.94 1.69 8.43
N LEU A 12 -19.42 2.30 9.51
CA LEU A 12 -20.05 3.47 10.12
C LEU A 12 -19.99 4.68 9.17
N SER A 13 -18.84 4.91 8.53
CA SER A 13 -18.67 6.00 7.57
C SER A 13 -19.67 5.94 6.41
N LEU A 14 -19.88 4.74 5.86
CA LEU A 14 -20.83 4.53 4.77
C LEU A 14 -22.28 4.74 5.24
N ARG A 15 -22.67 4.20 6.39
CA ARG A 15 -24.01 4.42 6.98
C ARG A 15 -24.30 5.88 7.26
N ASP A 16 -23.34 6.60 7.83
CA ASP A 16 -23.47 8.02 8.12
C ASP A 16 -23.60 8.87 6.86
N ALA A 17 -23.06 8.38 5.74
CA ALA A 17 -23.19 9.01 4.43
C ALA A 17 -24.50 8.61 3.69
N GLY A 18 -25.35 7.78 4.30
CA GLY A 18 -26.66 7.38 3.76
C GLY A 18 -26.66 6.13 2.91
N PHE A 19 -25.55 5.37 2.88
CA PHE A 19 -25.52 4.08 2.17
C PHE A 19 -26.25 3.00 2.97
N GLU A 20 -27.07 2.24 2.29
CA GLU A 20 -27.58 0.96 2.79
C GLU A 20 -26.50 -0.12 2.58
N MET A 21 -26.44 -1.07 3.51
CA MET A 21 -25.44 -2.15 3.48
C MET A 21 -26.14 -3.47 3.19
N ASN A 22 -25.53 -4.29 2.34
CA ASN A 22 -26.01 -5.66 2.14
C ASN A 22 -25.83 -6.46 3.43
N ASP A 23 -26.91 -7.04 3.96
CA ASP A 23 -26.91 -7.71 5.27
C ASP A 23 -26.10 -9.02 5.26
N ASP A 24 -26.15 -9.78 4.16
CA ASP A 24 -25.43 -11.07 4.05
C ASP A 24 -23.91 -10.86 4.01
N LEU A 25 -23.43 -9.91 3.20
CA LEU A 25 -22.01 -9.55 3.16
C LEU A 25 -21.55 -8.93 4.47
N THR A 26 -22.36 -8.05 5.06
CA THR A 26 -22.06 -7.46 6.36
C THR A 26 -21.90 -8.54 7.43
N LYS A 27 -22.81 -9.52 7.44
CA LYS A 27 -22.74 -10.64 8.38
C LYS A 27 -21.52 -11.51 8.14
N LEU A 28 -21.20 -11.84 6.89
CA LEU A 28 -20.02 -12.61 6.53
C LEU A 28 -18.74 -11.99 7.14
N TYR A 29 -18.49 -10.72 6.86
CA TYR A 29 -17.29 -10.04 7.35
C TYR A 29 -17.29 -9.87 8.88
N LEU A 30 -18.43 -9.55 9.50
CA LEU A 30 -18.50 -9.43 10.96
C LEU A 30 -18.27 -10.76 11.66
N ASP A 31 -18.75 -11.87 11.12
CA ASP A 31 -18.52 -13.20 11.68
C ASP A 31 -17.07 -13.64 11.45
N TYR A 32 -16.52 -13.42 10.26
CA TYR A 32 -15.11 -13.68 9.98
C TYR A 32 -14.18 -12.91 10.94
N CYS A 33 -14.45 -11.63 11.19
CA CYS A 33 -13.67 -10.80 12.11
C CYS A 33 -13.70 -11.27 13.57
N LYS A 34 -14.74 -12.01 14.00
CA LYS A 34 -14.82 -12.58 15.36
C LYS A 34 -13.93 -13.82 15.51
N GLU A 35 -13.79 -14.58 14.42
CA GLU A 35 -13.14 -15.89 14.45
C GLU A 35 -11.67 -15.83 14.05
N ARG A 36 -11.25 -14.82 13.26
CA ARG A 36 -9.88 -14.66 12.81
C ARG A 36 -8.93 -14.30 13.94
N SER A 37 -7.68 -14.72 13.82
CA SER A 37 -6.60 -14.32 14.72
C SER A 37 -6.37 -12.79 14.69
N THR A 38 -5.94 -12.26 15.82
CA THR A 38 -5.46 -10.87 15.89
C THR A 38 -4.07 -10.80 15.26
N ILE A 39 -3.93 -9.95 14.25
CA ILE A 39 -2.67 -9.68 13.59
C ILE A 39 -1.88 -8.65 14.39
N SER A 40 -0.60 -8.90 14.58
CA SER A 40 0.29 -7.98 15.30
C SER A 40 1.57 -7.71 14.52
N MET A 41 1.72 -6.49 14.06
CA MET A 41 2.96 -6.03 13.43
C MET A 41 4.17 -6.07 14.36
N ASN A 42 3.97 -5.90 15.67
CA ASN A 42 5.06 -6.04 16.67
C ASN A 42 5.66 -7.44 16.72
N SER A 43 4.90 -8.46 16.32
CA SER A 43 5.38 -9.83 16.16
C SER A 43 5.71 -10.19 14.72
N GLN A 44 5.70 -9.22 13.83
CA GLN A 44 5.93 -9.41 12.38
C GLN A 44 5.01 -10.50 11.78
N ASP A 45 3.75 -10.42 12.15
CA ASP A 45 2.70 -11.22 11.54
C ASP A 45 2.19 -10.46 10.32
N TRP A 46 2.52 -10.97 9.15
CA TRP A 46 2.21 -10.38 7.84
C TRP A 46 0.92 -10.90 7.23
N THR A 47 0.18 -11.72 7.97
CA THR A 47 -1.08 -12.30 7.49
C THR A 47 -2.05 -11.22 7.00
N LEU A 48 -2.61 -11.44 5.82
CA LEU A 48 -3.65 -10.62 5.21
C LEU A 48 -4.99 -11.36 5.34
N PRO A 49 -5.75 -11.09 6.42
CA PRO A 49 -6.97 -11.86 6.69
C PRO A 49 -8.08 -11.44 5.74
N GLU A 50 -8.44 -12.33 4.84
CA GLU A 50 -9.54 -12.18 3.90
C GLU A 50 -10.32 -13.51 3.79
N PRO A 51 -11.66 -13.50 3.76
CA PRO A 51 -12.42 -14.71 3.47
C PRO A 51 -12.07 -15.27 2.10
N THR A 52 -11.85 -16.58 2.00
CA THR A 52 -11.58 -17.23 0.71
C THR A 52 -12.80 -17.17 -0.20
N ARG A 53 -12.60 -17.35 -1.51
CA ARG A 53 -13.67 -17.41 -2.50
C ARG A 53 -14.84 -18.35 -2.10
N ALA A 54 -14.51 -19.44 -1.43
CA ALA A 54 -15.51 -20.44 -0.98
C ALA A 54 -16.49 -19.92 0.08
N ALA A 55 -16.17 -18.85 0.79
CA ALA A 55 -17.05 -18.23 1.77
C ALA A 55 -18.23 -17.47 1.10
N TYR A 56 -18.07 -17.09 -0.15
CA TYR A 56 -19.08 -16.36 -0.93
C TYR A 56 -19.93 -17.34 -1.75
N THR A 57 -21.08 -17.71 -1.20
CA THR A 57 -22.00 -18.64 -1.88
C THR A 57 -22.69 -17.99 -3.07
N ASP A 58 -23.16 -18.79 -4.02
CA ASP A 58 -23.91 -18.30 -5.18
C ASP A 58 -25.18 -17.53 -4.76
N ASP A 59 -25.88 -17.99 -3.72
CA ASP A 59 -27.07 -17.31 -3.19
C ASP A 59 -26.69 -15.92 -2.64
N MET A 60 -25.58 -15.81 -1.93
CA MET A 60 -25.07 -14.53 -1.41
C MET A 60 -24.70 -13.58 -2.54
N LEU A 61 -24.03 -14.07 -3.59
CA LEU A 61 -23.68 -13.26 -4.76
C LEU A 61 -24.92 -12.82 -5.53
N ASN A 62 -25.92 -13.71 -5.69
CA ASN A 62 -27.18 -13.36 -6.33
C ASN A 62 -27.94 -12.29 -5.54
N THR A 63 -27.99 -12.38 -4.22
CA THR A 63 -28.61 -11.34 -3.38
C THR A 63 -27.85 -10.05 -3.41
N ALA A 64 -26.52 -10.09 -3.43
CA ALA A 64 -25.69 -8.89 -3.49
C ALA A 64 -25.82 -8.16 -4.84
N THR A 65 -25.82 -8.87 -5.96
CA THR A 65 -26.01 -8.27 -7.30
C THR A 65 -27.42 -7.77 -7.55
N ALA A 66 -28.44 -8.39 -6.90
CA ALA A 66 -29.80 -7.85 -6.90
C ALA A 66 -29.97 -6.61 -6.01
N PHE A 67 -29.13 -6.47 -5.00
CA PHE A 67 -29.12 -5.32 -4.09
C PHE A 67 -28.49 -4.07 -4.71
N SER A 68 -27.38 -4.23 -5.43
CA SER A 68 -26.68 -3.11 -6.07
C SER A 68 -25.96 -3.58 -7.33
N ASP A 69 -25.85 -2.71 -8.34
CA ASP A 69 -24.98 -2.90 -9.50
C ASP A 69 -23.53 -2.43 -9.25
N THR A 70 -23.27 -1.87 -8.08
CA THR A 70 -21.98 -1.31 -7.69
C THR A 70 -21.47 -2.00 -6.44
N ALA A 71 -20.21 -2.46 -6.47
CA ALA A 71 -19.50 -3.01 -5.33
C ALA A 71 -18.30 -2.15 -4.93
N VAL A 72 -17.97 -2.17 -3.64
CA VAL A 72 -16.75 -1.57 -3.08
C VAL A 72 -15.85 -2.68 -2.57
N VAL A 73 -14.66 -2.80 -3.15
CA VAL A 73 -13.60 -3.71 -2.70
C VAL A 73 -12.59 -2.92 -1.88
N VAL A 74 -12.18 -3.47 -0.74
CA VAL A 74 -11.19 -2.82 0.14
C VAL A 74 -9.98 -3.72 0.25
N ILE A 75 -8.83 -3.22 -0.16
CA ILE A 75 -7.53 -3.88 0.00
C ILE A 75 -6.75 -3.13 1.07
N GLY A 76 -6.27 -3.84 2.07
CA GLY A 76 -5.56 -3.27 3.21
C GLY A 76 -4.12 -3.77 3.32
N ARG A 77 -3.20 -2.89 3.70
CA ARG A 77 -1.83 -3.25 4.06
C ARG A 77 -1.43 -2.60 5.36
N SER A 78 -0.91 -3.41 6.25
CA SER A 78 -0.28 -2.92 7.47
C SER A 78 1.14 -2.47 7.20
N GLY A 79 1.62 -1.51 7.96
CA GLY A 79 2.98 -1.04 7.95
C GLY A 79 3.25 -0.24 9.21
N GLY A 80 4.50 -0.13 9.61
CA GLY A 80 4.85 0.61 10.82
C GLY A 80 6.35 0.67 11.06
N GLU A 81 6.73 1.48 12.02
CA GLU A 81 8.11 1.61 12.46
C GLU A 81 8.68 0.27 12.91
N ASN A 82 9.90 -0.03 12.52
CA ASN A 82 10.61 -1.29 12.79
C ASN A 82 9.95 -2.55 12.21
N ALA A 83 9.14 -2.39 11.17
CA ALA A 83 8.48 -3.49 10.49
C ALA A 83 8.75 -3.39 8.97
N ASP A 84 9.96 -3.81 8.58
CA ASP A 84 10.36 -3.82 7.16
C ASP A 84 9.55 -4.85 6.40
N LEU A 85 9.00 -4.43 5.27
CA LEU A 85 8.10 -5.26 4.49
C LEU A 85 8.86 -6.42 3.83
N PRO A 86 8.33 -7.65 3.89
CA PRO A 86 8.94 -8.79 3.20
C PRO A 86 8.99 -8.59 1.69
N THR A 87 10.13 -8.96 1.11
CA THR A 87 10.37 -8.95 -0.34
C THR A 87 10.13 -10.32 -1.00
N ASP A 88 9.77 -11.33 -0.22
CA ASP A 88 9.40 -12.66 -0.69
C ASP A 88 8.43 -13.27 0.34
N MET A 89 7.14 -13.11 0.08
CA MET A 89 6.07 -13.57 0.97
C MET A 89 5.93 -15.09 0.96
N ASN A 90 6.23 -15.77 -0.16
CA ASN A 90 6.24 -17.22 -0.20
C ASN A 90 7.29 -17.79 0.74
N ALA A 91 8.47 -17.18 0.80
CA ALA A 91 9.51 -17.58 1.75
C ALA A 91 9.07 -17.33 3.21
N VAL A 92 8.26 -16.30 3.50
CA VAL A 92 7.67 -16.09 4.84
C VAL A 92 6.68 -17.21 5.18
N ILE A 93 5.79 -17.57 4.26
CA ILE A 93 4.80 -18.66 4.40
C ILE A 93 5.52 -19.96 4.79
N HIS A 94 6.62 -20.27 4.12
CA HIS A 94 7.37 -21.51 4.34
C HIS A 94 8.45 -21.44 5.44
N GLY A 95 8.55 -20.29 6.14
CA GLY A 95 9.54 -20.10 7.21
C GLY A 95 10.99 -20.12 6.71
N THR A 96 11.21 -19.82 5.42
CA THR A 96 12.53 -19.79 4.77
C THR A 96 12.99 -18.36 4.46
N TYR A 97 12.19 -17.35 4.79
CA TYR A 97 12.55 -15.95 4.61
C TYR A 97 13.75 -15.60 5.47
N ASP A 98 14.82 -15.20 4.83
CA ASP A 98 16.06 -14.80 5.50
C ASP A 98 16.39 -13.36 5.11
N VAL A 99 16.21 -12.44 6.02
CA VAL A 99 16.51 -11.01 5.84
C VAL A 99 18.00 -10.79 5.48
N ALA A 100 18.84 -11.75 5.84
CA ALA A 100 20.28 -11.73 5.58
C ALA A 100 20.67 -12.70 4.44
N LYS A 101 19.91 -12.74 3.35
CA LYS A 101 20.26 -13.56 2.16
C LYS A 101 21.58 -13.11 1.53
N THR A 102 22.70 -13.41 2.16
CA THR A 102 24.01 -13.32 1.49
C THR A 102 24.80 -14.58 1.73
N ASP A 103 25.45 -15.08 0.70
CA ASP A 103 26.43 -16.17 0.76
C ASP A 103 27.64 -15.83 1.65
N VAL A 104 27.71 -14.59 2.12
CA VAL A 104 28.87 -13.99 2.83
C VAL A 104 28.57 -13.80 4.33
N VAL A 105 27.35 -13.98 4.81
CA VAL A 105 27.04 -13.75 6.23
C VAL A 105 27.60 -14.83 7.12
N ASP A 106 28.53 -14.46 7.98
CA ASP A 106 28.97 -15.30 9.09
C ASP A 106 27.75 -15.68 9.95
N THR A 107 27.46 -16.97 10.04
CA THR A 107 26.30 -17.53 10.75
C THR A 107 26.21 -17.11 12.21
N LYS A 108 27.30 -16.62 12.82
CA LYS A 108 27.30 -16.08 14.20
C LYS A 108 26.42 -14.82 14.36
N TYR A 109 26.10 -14.13 13.26
CA TYR A 109 25.28 -12.91 13.26
C TYR A 109 23.82 -13.16 12.85
N LYS A 110 23.49 -14.39 12.38
CA LYS A 110 22.12 -14.74 12.02
C LYS A 110 21.21 -14.77 13.26
N GLY A 111 20.12 -14.02 13.23
CA GLY A 111 19.00 -14.16 14.13
C GLY A 111 19.00 -13.32 15.41
N ASN A 112 19.85 -12.30 15.54
CA ASN A 112 19.89 -11.48 16.76
C ASN A 112 19.37 -10.04 16.64
N TYR A 113 18.80 -9.70 15.52
CA TYR A 113 18.16 -8.41 15.35
C TYR A 113 16.67 -8.57 15.51
N GLY A 114 15.99 -8.77 16.45
CA GLY A 114 14.55 -8.67 16.59
C GLY A 114 13.65 -8.93 15.36
N TYR A 115 14.23 -9.08 14.19
CA TYR A 115 13.63 -9.52 12.95
C TYR A 115 13.54 -11.04 12.99
N THR A 116 12.47 -11.50 13.60
CA THR A 116 12.01 -12.86 13.33
C THR A 116 11.72 -12.96 11.83
N ALA A 117 11.83 -14.14 11.27
CA ALA A 117 11.53 -14.41 9.87
C ALA A 117 10.09 -14.06 9.44
N GLY A 118 9.33 -13.39 10.29
CA GLY A 118 7.93 -13.11 10.10
C GLY A 118 7.07 -14.38 10.15
N THR A 119 5.78 -14.19 10.27
CA THR A 119 4.80 -15.27 10.16
C THR A 119 3.71 -14.87 9.16
N TYR A 120 3.15 -15.87 8.51
CA TYR A 120 2.00 -15.73 7.64
C TYR A 120 1.12 -16.96 7.75
N THR A 121 -0.18 -16.76 7.84
CA THR A 121 -1.16 -17.84 7.80
C THR A 121 -1.97 -17.68 6.51
N ASN A 122 -1.92 -18.67 5.63
CA ASN A 122 -2.75 -18.69 4.43
C ASN A 122 -4.24 -18.70 4.77
N ASN A 123 -5.03 -18.01 3.96
CA ASN A 123 -6.48 -17.98 4.11
C ASN A 123 -7.15 -19.28 3.62
N GLY A 124 -6.49 -20.03 2.70
CA GLY A 124 -6.99 -21.26 2.11
C GLY A 124 -5.98 -22.41 2.17
N ASP A 125 -6.25 -23.46 1.43
CA ASP A 125 -5.40 -24.66 1.31
C ASP A 125 -4.29 -24.48 0.23
N TYR A 126 -3.96 -23.23 -0.11
CA TYR A 126 -2.95 -22.86 -1.10
C TYR A 126 -2.08 -21.73 -0.57
N ASP A 127 -0.93 -21.56 -1.15
CA ASP A 127 -0.06 -20.42 -0.83
C ASP A 127 -0.67 -19.13 -1.41
N ASP A 128 -0.80 -18.11 -0.56
CA ASP A 128 -1.34 -16.81 -0.93
C ASP A 128 -0.37 -15.97 -1.79
N PHE A 129 0.89 -16.38 -1.87
CA PHE A 129 1.92 -15.72 -2.66
C PHE A 129 2.82 -16.73 -3.36
N GLU A 130 3.15 -16.47 -4.61
CA GLU A 130 4.14 -17.23 -5.38
C GLU A 130 5.59 -16.85 -4.95
N PRO A 131 6.59 -17.67 -5.25
CA PRO A 131 7.99 -17.37 -4.95
C PRO A 131 8.43 -16.04 -5.59
N GLY A 132 8.93 -15.12 -4.77
CA GLY A 132 9.43 -13.82 -5.20
C GLY A 132 8.39 -12.69 -5.14
N GLU A 133 7.13 -13.00 -4.89
CA GLU A 133 6.11 -11.98 -4.66
C GLU A 133 6.28 -11.31 -3.29
N HIS A 134 6.12 -10.00 -3.26
CA HIS A 134 6.33 -9.19 -2.07
C HIS A 134 5.01 -8.72 -1.44
N TYR A 135 5.09 -8.21 -0.23
CA TYR A 135 3.93 -7.83 0.58
C TYR A 135 3.01 -6.76 -0.05
N LEU A 136 3.49 -5.97 -1.00
CA LEU A 136 2.73 -4.88 -1.63
C LEU A 136 2.07 -5.28 -2.97
N GLU A 137 2.13 -6.57 -3.32
CA GLU A 137 1.30 -7.18 -4.37
C GLU A 137 -0.01 -7.70 -3.78
N LEU A 138 -0.97 -8.08 -4.61
CA LEU A 138 -2.16 -8.79 -4.12
C LEU A 138 -1.80 -10.21 -3.68
N SER A 139 -2.40 -10.67 -2.58
CA SER A 139 -2.42 -12.09 -2.29
C SER A 139 -3.38 -12.80 -3.24
N ARG A 140 -3.18 -14.10 -3.46
CA ARG A 140 -4.07 -14.92 -4.29
C ARG A 140 -5.53 -14.87 -3.82
N THR A 141 -5.76 -14.85 -2.50
CA THR A 141 -7.11 -14.68 -1.94
C THR A 141 -7.71 -13.33 -2.30
N GLU A 142 -6.90 -12.25 -2.33
CA GLU A 142 -7.36 -10.93 -2.76
C GLU A 142 -7.58 -10.86 -4.27
N GLU A 143 -6.76 -11.55 -5.07
CA GLU A 143 -6.99 -11.68 -6.52
C GLU A 143 -8.32 -12.40 -6.80
N ASP A 144 -8.57 -13.52 -6.12
CA ASP A 144 -9.84 -14.26 -6.23
C ASP A 144 -11.04 -13.37 -5.83
N LEU A 145 -10.89 -12.51 -4.83
CA LEU A 145 -11.92 -11.54 -4.43
C LEU A 145 -12.18 -10.51 -5.54
N VAL A 146 -11.12 -9.91 -6.08
CA VAL A 146 -11.23 -8.91 -7.15
C VAL A 146 -11.85 -9.52 -8.40
N ASP A 147 -11.37 -10.68 -8.84
CA ASP A 147 -11.92 -11.41 -9.98
C ASP A 147 -13.42 -11.73 -9.80
N MET A 148 -13.78 -12.23 -8.61
CA MET A 148 -15.17 -12.53 -8.28
C MET A 148 -16.04 -11.28 -8.34
N VAL A 149 -15.61 -10.17 -7.73
CA VAL A 149 -16.38 -8.93 -7.71
C VAL A 149 -16.49 -8.34 -9.12
N CYS A 150 -15.38 -8.25 -9.85
CA CYS A 150 -15.38 -7.71 -11.20
C CYS A 150 -16.19 -8.56 -12.19
N SER A 151 -16.28 -9.88 -11.97
CA SER A 151 -17.09 -10.78 -12.80
C SER A 151 -18.61 -10.69 -12.52
N ASN A 152 -19.01 -10.21 -11.35
CA ASN A 152 -20.42 -10.21 -10.94
C ASN A 152 -21.07 -8.82 -10.89
N PHE A 153 -20.31 -7.74 -10.72
CA PHE A 153 -20.83 -6.40 -10.59
C PHE A 153 -20.54 -5.54 -11.82
N ARG A 154 -21.45 -4.65 -12.13
CA ARG A 154 -21.32 -3.74 -13.28
C ARG A 154 -20.30 -2.65 -13.03
N ASN A 155 -20.25 -2.13 -11.82
CA ASN A 155 -19.35 -1.06 -11.41
C ASN A 155 -18.59 -1.50 -10.16
N VAL A 156 -17.29 -1.29 -10.16
CA VAL A 156 -16.43 -1.61 -9.02
C VAL A 156 -15.66 -0.37 -8.60
N ILE A 157 -15.65 -0.11 -7.30
CA ILE A 157 -14.83 0.92 -6.66
C ILE A 157 -13.83 0.21 -5.78
N VAL A 158 -12.56 0.50 -5.97
CA VAL A 158 -11.47 -0.06 -5.17
C VAL A 158 -11.02 0.97 -4.13
N VAL A 159 -10.87 0.55 -2.90
CA VAL A 159 -10.33 1.34 -1.79
C VAL A 159 -9.04 0.69 -1.34
N ILE A 160 -7.93 1.37 -1.49
CA ILE A 160 -6.61 0.95 -1.02
C ILE A 160 -6.32 1.61 0.31
N ASN A 161 -6.41 0.84 1.40
CA ASN A 161 -6.09 1.30 2.75
C ASN A 161 -4.66 0.87 3.11
N ALA A 162 -3.68 1.56 2.55
CA ALA A 162 -2.26 1.33 2.77
C ALA A 162 -1.50 2.64 2.91
N ASN A 163 -0.48 2.66 3.75
CA ASN A 163 0.44 3.81 3.87
C ASN A 163 1.57 3.75 2.83
N ASN A 164 1.88 2.56 2.32
CA ASN A 164 2.87 2.34 1.28
C ASN A 164 2.21 2.34 -0.10
N ALA A 165 2.96 2.75 -1.11
CA ALA A 165 2.55 2.58 -2.50
C ALA A 165 2.54 1.09 -2.84
N MET A 166 1.37 0.54 -3.13
CA MET A 166 1.18 -0.84 -3.62
C MET A 166 1.30 -0.89 -5.14
N GLU A 167 1.58 -2.05 -5.68
CA GLU A 167 1.40 -2.31 -7.09
C GLU A 167 -0.09 -2.34 -7.44
N LEU A 168 -0.48 -1.55 -8.41
CA LEU A 168 -1.88 -1.37 -8.81
C LEU A 168 -2.11 -1.58 -10.32
N ASP A 169 -1.16 -2.18 -11.03
CA ASP A 169 -1.28 -2.48 -12.47
C ASP A 169 -2.43 -3.44 -12.78
N TRP A 170 -2.80 -4.29 -11.81
CA TRP A 170 -3.93 -5.20 -11.91
C TRP A 170 -5.28 -4.48 -12.10
N VAL A 171 -5.39 -3.20 -11.72
CA VAL A 171 -6.61 -2.39 -11.94
C VAL A 171 -6.93 -2.29 -13.43
N ASP A 172 -5.91 -2.19 -14.26
CA ASP A 172 -6.07 -2.04 -15.72
C ASP A 172 -6.56 -3.34 -16.42
N LYS A 173 -6.62 -4.46 -15.69
CA LYS A 173 -7.16 -5.74 -16.20
C LYS A 173 -8.70 -5.75 -16.24
N TYR A 174 -9.36 -4.79 -15.56
CA TYR A 174 -10.82 -4.80 -15.35
C TYR A 174 -11.46 -3.48 -15.81
N ASP A 175 -12.16 -3.51 -16.94
CA ASP A 175 -12.82 -2.35 -17.53
C ASP A 175 -13.94 -1.75 -16.64
N ASN A 176 -14.44 -2.51 -15.69
CA ASN A 176 -15.51 -2.11 -14.77
C ASN A 176 -15.04 -1.55 -13.42
N ILE A 177 -13.74 -1.47 -13.18
CA ILE A 177 -13.20 -0.69 -12.08
C ILE A 177 -13.26 0.80 -12.46
N GLY A 178 -14.33 1.47 -11.99
CA GLY A 178 -14.59 2.86 -12.33
C GLY A 178 -13.83 3.88 -11.47
N ALA A 179 -13.33 3.47 -10.30
CA ALA A 179 -12.59 4.35 -9.40
C ALA A 179 -11.66 3.57 -8.46
N VAL A 180 -10.52 4.17 -8.15
CA VAL A 180 -9.59 3.73 -7.10
C VAL A 180 -9.39 4.89 -6.12
N LEU A 181 -9.63 4.64 -4.83
CA LEU A 181 -9.40 5.61 -3.76
C LEU A 181 -8.21 5.16 -2.90
N LEU A 182 -7.17 5.97 -2.89
CA LEU A 182 -6.05 5.78 -1.99
C LEU A 182 -6.38 6.39 -0.63
N VAL A 183 -6.46 5.56 0.40
CA VAL A 183 -6.88 5.95 1.75
C VAL A 183 -5.79 5.50 2.73
N PRO A 184 -4.72 6.29 2.91
CA PRO A 184 -3.67 5.98 3.86
C PRO A 184 -4.20 6.03 5.30
N GLY A 185 -3.34 5.89 6.29
CA GLY A 185 -3.74 5.85 7.70
C GLY A 185 -4.67 7.00 8.09
N THR A 186 -5.92 6.68 8.39
CA THR A 186 -6.99 7.65 8.65
C THR A 186 -7.05 8.14 10.09
N GLY A 187 -6.21 7.59 10.97
CA GLY A 187 -6.30 7.88 12.41
C GLY A 187 -7.67 7.48 12.98
N THR A 188 -8.12 8.19 14.01
CA THR A 188 -9.34 7.83 14.74
C THR A 188 -10.62 8.19 13.99
N THR A 189 -10.64 9.30 13.25
CA THR A 189 -11.89 9.85 12.67
C THR A 189 -11.84 10.07 11.16
N GLY A 190 -10.68 10.01 10.54
CA GLY A 190 -10.51 10.36 9.12
C GLY A 190 -11.31 9.45 8.17
N MET A 191 -11.61 8.20 8.56
CA MET A 191 -12.46 7.31 7.76
C MET A 191 -13.84 7.91 7.46
N THR A 192 -14.34 8.84 8.27
CA THR A 192 -15.60 9.56 8.02
C THR A 192 -15.61 10.29 6.67
N ALA A 193 -14.44 10.68 6.14
CA ALA A 193 -14.35 11.35 4.85
C ALA A 193 -14.68 10.42 3.68
N LEU A 194 -14.39 9.14 3.80
CA LEU A 194 -14.59 8.18 2.71
C LEU A 194 -16.06 8.06 2.30
N GLY A 195 -16.97 7.88 3.24
CA GLY A 195 -18.40 7.85 2.94
C GLY A 195 -18.90 9.14 2.28
N LYS A 196 -18.39 10.29 2.71
CA LYS A 196 -18.74 11.59 2.11
C LYS A 196 -18.20 11.75 0.69
N ILE A 197 -17.03 11.22 0.41
CA ILE A 197 -16.45 11.21 -0.95
C ILE A 197 -17.29 10.30 -1.84
N LEU A 198 -17.54 9.06 -1.41
CA LEU A 198 -18.33 8.09 -2.18
C LEU A 198 -19.77 8.56 -2.46
N SER A 199 -20.36 9.32 -1.54
CA SER A 199 -21.71 9.91 -1.74
C SER A 199 -21.69 11.20 -2.57
N GLY A 200 -20.52 11.73 -2.95
CA GLY A 200 -20.39 13.01 -3.63
C GLY A 200 -20.60 14.25 -2.75
N ALA A 201 -20.79 14.07 -1.42
CA ALA A 201 -20.93 15.18 -0.49
C ALA A 201 -19.65 16.00 -0.29
N VAL A 202 -18.51 15.38 -0.60
CA VAL A 202 -17.18 16.01 -0.59
C VAL A 202 -16.46 15.63 -1.88
N ASN A 203 -15.94 16.64 -2.57
CA ASN A 203 -15.09 16.44 -3.74
C ASN A 203 -13.64 16.17 -3.29
N PRO A 204 -13.03 15.03 -3.67
CA PRO A 204 -11.63 14.76 -3.31
C PRO A 204 -10.67 15.73 -4.02
N SER A 205 -9.60 16.08 -3.33
CA SER A 205 -8.53 16.96 -3.86
C SER A 205 -7.12 16.42 -3.56
N GLY A 206 -7.04 15.20 -3.01
CA GLY A 206 -5.76 14.56 -2.71
C GLY A 206 -4.98 14.23 -3.97
N LYS A 207 -3.67 14.34 -3.87
CA LYS A 207 -2.72 13.96 -4.90
C LYS A 207 -1.76 12.92 -4.36
N THR A 208 -1.26 12.03 -5.22
CA THR A 208 -0.24 11.06 -4.83
C THR A 208 1.03 11.78 -4.40
N VAL A 209 1.61 11.32 -3.30
CA VAL A 209 2.87 11.84 -2.76
C VAL A 209 4.07 10.96 -3.15
N ASP A 210 3.78 9.83 -3.78
CA ASP A 210 4.73 8.88 -4.33
C ASP A 210 4.43 8.61 -5.80
N THR A 211 5.44 8.08 -6.51
CA THR A 211 5.24 7.47 -7.82
C THR A 211 4.82 6.02 -7.61
N TYR A 212 3.65 5.64 -8.07
CA TYR A 212 3.16 4.27 -8.04
C TYR A 212 3.71 3.51 -9.24
N LEU A 213 4.47 2.47 -8.99
CA LEU A 213 5.06 1.63 -10.03
C LEU A 213 4.16 0.45 -10.35
N LYS A 214 4.30 -0.07 -11.56
CA LYS A 214 3.70 -1.34 -11.99
C LYS A 214 4.47 -2.55 -11.46
N ASP A 215 5.73 -2.35 -11.09
CA ASP A 215 6.63 -3.37 -10.55
C ASP A 215 7.63 -2.65 -9.64
N LEU A 216 7.47 -2.83 -8.33
CA LEU A 216 8.31 -2.16 -7.32
C LEU A 216 9.76 -2.65 -7.34
N THR A 217 10.03 -3.85 -7.89
CA THR A 217 11.40 -4.36 -8.00
C THR A 217 12.26 -3.51 -8.95
N LYS A 218 11.63 -2.71 -9.81
CA LYS A 218 12.29 -1.75 -10.71
C LYS A 218 12.60 -0.40 -10.07
N ALA A 219 12.16 -0.18 -8.82
CA ALA A 219 12.52 1.03 -8.11
C ALA A 219 14.04 1.05 -7.81
N PRO A 220 14.75 2.15 -8.02
CA PRO A 220 16.17 2.22 -7.71
C PRO A 220 16.43 2.00 -6.21
N THR A 221 15.43 2.25 -5.37
CA THR A 221 15.49 2.07 -3.92
C THR A 221 15.21 0.65 -3.44
N TYR A 222 14.71 -0.24 -4.30
CA TYR A 222 14.28 -1.58 -3.90
C TYR A 222 15.40 -2.41 -3.25
N ASN A 223 16.61 -2.27 -3.74
CA ASN A 223 17.79 -2.99 -3.27
C ASN A 223 18.73 -2.15 -2.39
N HIS A 224 18.28 -1.03 -1.84
CA HIS A 224 19.14 -0.09 -1.09
C HIS A 224 19.50 -0.54 0.33
N SER A 225 18.75 -1.47 0.89
CA SER A 225 18.90 -1.86 2.29
C SER A 225 19.25 -3.33 2.46
N GLY A 226 19.69 -3.69 3.65
CA GLY A 226 20.01 -5.05 4.01
C GLY A 226 18.85 -6.03 3.93
N ASN A 227 17.60 -5.55 3.84
CA ASN A 227 16.43 -6.41 3.69
C ASN A 227 16.37 -7.12 2.34
N SER A 228 17.00 -6.55 1.32
CA SER A 228 17.22 -7.24 0.04
C SER A 228 18.41 -8.20 0.05
N GLY A 229 19.08 -8.33 1.18
CA GLY A 229 20.21 -9.25 1.35
C GLY A 229 21.56 -8.75 0.83
N ASN A 230 21.64 -7.53 0.30
CA ASN A 230 22.82 -7.06 -0.43
C ASN A 230 23.70 -6.07 0.35
N HIS A 231 23.16 -5.38 1.34
CA HIS A 231 23.83 -4.26 2.01
C HIS A 231 24.17 -4.61 3.46
N ILE A 232 25.05 -5.61 3.63
CA ILE A 232 25.44 -6.15 4.94
C ILE A 232 26.95 -6.03 5.12
N TYR A 233 27.36 -5.48 6.27
CA TYR A 233 28.76 -5.48 6.67
C TYR A 233 29.21 -6.86 7.11
N THR A 234 30.30 -7.37 6.56
CA THR A 234 30.87 -8.70 6.84
C THR A 234 31.95 -8.69 7.91
N GLU A 235 32.64 -7.57 8.12
CA GLU A 235 33.73 -7.43 9.10
C GLU A 235 33.29 -6.53 10.27
N THR A 236 32.46 -7.08 11.15
CA THR A 236 31.76 -6.29 12.17
C THR A 236 32.35 -6.42 13.59
N ASP A 237 33.34 -7.28 13.82
CA ASP A 237 33.92 -7.53 15.15
C ASP A 237 34.44 -6.26 15.85
N ASP A 238 34.97 -5.32 15.08
CA ASP A 238 35.45 -4.02 15.60
C ASP A 238 34.31 -3.00 15.76
N LEU A 239 33.22 -3.11 14.99
CA LEU A 239 32.05 -2.25 15.11
C LEU A 239 31.27 -2.54 16.39
N VAL A 240 31.10 -3.81 16.74
CA VAL A 240 30.43 -4.23 17.99
C VAL A 240 31.11 -3.62 19.21
N LYS A 241 32.46 -3.50 19.22
CA LYS A 241 33.19 -2.89 20.31
C LYS A 241 33.09 -1.37 20.36
N LYS A 242 32.84 -0.70 19.21
CA LYS A 242 32.81 0.77 19.09
C LYS A 242 31.43 1.36 19.34
N VAL A 243 30.35 0.64 19.01
CA VAL A 243 28.97 1.09 19.14
C VAL A 243 28.34 0.65 20.47
N GLY A 244 29.04 -0.20 21.24
CA GLY A 244 28.56 -0.71 22.51
C GLY A 244 28.30 0.41 23.53
N ARG A 245 27.04 0.70 23.81
CA ARG A 245 26.64 1.20 25.12
C ARG A 245 26.97 0.08 26.11
N ASN A 246 27.62 0.42 27.19
CA ASN A 246 28.34 -0.46 28.12
C ASN A 246 27.65 -1.74 28.62
N ASP A 247 26.39 -2.00 28.27
CA ASP A 247 25.60 -3.12 28.76
C ASP A 247 24.76 -3.85 27.70
N LEU A 248 24.86 -3.46 26.43
CA LEU A 248 24.15 -4.16 25.36
C LEU A 248 25.19 -4.78 24.42
N SER A 249 25.43 -6.06 24.57
CA SER A 249 26.05 -6.87 23.52
C SER A 249 25.12 -6.86 22.32
N PHE A 250 25.29 -5.91 21.43
CA PHE A 250 24.58 -5.83 20.16
C PHE A 250 25.14 -6.95 19.29
N GLN A 251 24.47 -8.08 19.28
CA GLN A 251 24.78 -9.20 18.39
C GLN A 251 23.77 -9.10 17.25
N GLY A 252 24.14 -8.47 16.15
CA GLY A 252 23.23 -8.31 15.04
C GLY A 252 23.96 -8.17 13.72
N VAL A 253 23.23 -8.31 12.63
CA VAL A 253 23.70 -7.99 11.29
C VAL A 253 23.71 -6.47 11.14
N PHE A 254 24.88 -5.89 10.81
CA PHE A 254 24.97 -4.46 10.52
C PHE A 254 24.70 -4.26 9.05
N THR A 255 23.64 -3.52 8.77
CA THR A 255 23.25 -3.15 7.40
C THR A 255 23.68 -1.70 7.10
N PHE A 256 23.76 -1.37 5.83
CA PHE A 256 23.91 -0.01 5.35
C PHE A 256 22.92 0.26 4.24
N THR A 257 22.64 1.53 3.99
CA THR A 257 21.81 1.97 2.86
C THR A 257 22.72 2.69 1.88
N ASP A 258 22.64 2.32 0.60
CA ASP A 258 23.39 2.96 -0.47
C ASP A 258 22.44 3.76 -1.37
N TYR A 259 22.59 5.07 -1.39
CA TYR A 259 21.76 5.99 -2.18
C TYR A 259 22.35 6.17 -3.59
N VAL A 260 22.32 5.10 -4.38
CA VAL A 260 22.90 5.08 -5.73
C VAL A 260 22.25 6.06 -6.70
N GLU A 261 20.98 6.40 -6.47
CA GLU A 261 20.21 7.37 -7.27
C GLU A 261 20.66 8.84 -7.04
N GLY A 262 21.37 9.12 -5.95
CA GLY A 262 21.85 10.45 -5.62
C GLY A 262 20.73 11.49 -5.52
N ILE A 263 20.73 12.51 -6.40
CA ILE A 263 19.69 13.56 -6.42
C ILE A 263 18.41 13.13 -7.14
N TYR A 264 18.44 12.01 -7.84
CA TYR A 264 17.29 11.50 -8.62
C TYR A 264 16.38 10.62 -7.76
N MET A 265 15.93 11.12 -6.62
CA MET A 265 15.04 10.42 -5.70
C MET A 265 13.58 10.52 -6.16
N GLY A 266 12.83 9.42 -5.96
CA GLY A 266 11.40 9.36 -6.24
C GLY A 266 11.07 9.71 -7.69
N TYR A 267 10.06 10.56 -7.92
CA TYR A 267 9.61 10.92 -9.26
C TYR A 267 10.72 11.49 -10.17
N LYS A 268 11.73 12.14 -9.61
CA LYS A 268 12.85 12.70 -10.39
C LYS A 268 13.64 11.63 -11.13
N PHE A 269 13.73 10.42 -10.56
CA PHE A 269 14.38 9.31 -11.25
C PHE A 269 13.60 8.93 -12.52
N TYR A 270 12.31 8.65 -12.37
CA TYR A 270 11.49 8.14 -13.48
C TYR A 270 11.31 9.18 -14.59
N GLU A 271 11.06 10.43 -14.21
CA GLU A 271 10.93 11.54 -15.16
C GLU A 271 12.23 11.76 -15.96
N THR A 272 13.37 11.80 -15.26
CA THR A 272 14.67 12.01 -15.91
C THR A 272 15.09 10.82 -16.75
N ALA A 273 14.93 9.59 -16.24
CA ALA A 273 15.30 8.39 -16.98
C ALA A 273 14.48 8.22 -18.26
N ALA A 274 13.21 8.60 -18.21
CA ALA A 274 12.35 8.58 -19.39
C ALA A 274 12.74 9.67 -20.42
N GLU A 275 13.04 10.89 -19.97
CA GLU A 275 13.49 11.99 -20.84
C GLU A 275 14.82 11.67 -21.54
N GLU A 276 15.73 10.97 -20.81
CA GLU A 276 17.01 10.50 -21.34
C GLU A 276 16.87 9.20 -22.19
N GLY A 277 15.66 8.65 -22.32
CA GLY A 277 15.39 7.44 -23.11
C GLY A 277 15.96 6.15 -22.50
N LEU A 278 16.20 6.13 -21.19
CA LEU A 278 16.71 4.97 -20.46
C LEU A 278 15.61 3.98 -20.09
N ILE A 279 14.38 4.48 -19.89
CA ILE A 279 13.19 3.68 -19.59
C ILE A 279 12.00 4.15 -20.43
N ASP A 280 11.01 3.28 -20.64
CA ASP A 280 9.67 3.69 -21.06
C ASP A 280 8.86 4.05 -19.81
N TYR A 281 8.48 5.32 -19.69
CA TYR A 281 7.74 5.83 -18.53
C TYR A 281 6.45 5.04 -18.26
N ASN A 282 5.70 4.73 -19.31
CA ASN A 282 4.41 4.05 -19.20
C ASN A 282 4.53 2.56 -18.87
N GLU A 283 5.69 1.95 -19.10
CA GLU A 283 5.97 0.58 -18.66
C GLU A 283 6.35 0.50 -17.18
N TYR A 284 6.84 1.61 -16.60
CA TYR A 284 7.28 1.67 -15.21
C TYR A 284 6.22 2.24 -14.27
N VAL A 285 5.56 3.34 -14.69
CA VAL A 285 4.72 4.15 -13.81
C VAL A 285 3.24 3.87 -14.06
N GLN A 286 2.54 3.48 -13.01
CA GLN A 286 1.09 3.32 -12.99
C GLN A 286 0.41 4.67 -12.71
N TYR A 287 0.80 5.33 -11.61
CA TYR A 287 0.33 6.68 -11.28
C TYR A 287 1.53 7.57 -10.94
N PRO A 288 1.68 8.72 -11.61
CA PRO A 288 2.79 9.64 -11.33
C PRO A 288 2.64 10.32 -9.97
N PHE A 289 3.74 10.86 -9.46
CA PHE A 289 3.72 11.82 -8.37
C PHE A 289 2.82 13.00 -8.71
N GLY A 290 1.99 13.42 -7.75
CA GLY A 290 1.05 14.53 -7.95
C GLY A 290 -0.21 14.17 -8.72
N TYR A 291 -0.42 12.89 -9.05
CA TYR A 291 -1.63 12.42 -9.70
C TYR A 291 -2.83 12.45 -8.73
N GLY A 292 -3.98 12.80 -9.23
CA GLY A 292 -5.23 12.72 -8.48
C GLY A 292 -6.38 13.34 -9.25
N LEU A 293 -7.50 12.64 -9.28
CA LEU A 293 -8.72 13.05 -9.96
C LEU A 293 -9.63 13.85 -9.01
N SER A 294 -10.55 14.59 -9.59
CA SER A 294 -11.56 15.38 -8.90
C SER A 294 -12.91 15.18 -9.59
N TYR A 295 -14.01 15.50 -8.91
CA TYR A 295 -15.35 15.54 -9.53
C TYR A 295 -15.57 16.79 -10.39
N THR A 296 -14.54 17.63 -10.52
CA THR A 296 -14.50 18.81 -11.39
C THR A 296 -13.17 18.88 -12.14
N SER A 297 -13.02 19.84 -13.02
CA SER A 297 -11.81 20.04 -13.80
C SER A 297 -11.20 21.40 -13.50
N PHE A 298 -9.88 21.48 -13.60
CA PHE A 298 -9.12 22.71 -13.40
C PHE A 298 -8.24 23.00 -14.61
N THR A 299 -7.99 24.29 -14.86
CA THR A 299 -6.92 24.73 -15.73
C THR A 299 -5.93 25.55 -14.93
N GLN A 300 -4.65 25.35 -15.19
CA GLN A 300 -3.57 26.10 -14.58
C GLN A 300 -2.82 26.87 -15.66
N LYS A 301 -2.45 28.10 -15.37
CA LYS A 301 -1.68 28.95 -16.27
C LYS A 301 -0.68 29.79 -15.48
N ILE A 302 0.60 29.72 -15.85
CA ILE A 302 1.60 30.65 -15.36
C ILE A 302 1.28 32.03 -15.96
N THR A 303 1.05 33.02 -15.09
CA THR A 303 0.68 34.38 -15.44
C THR A 303 1.81 35.37 -15.27
N ASP A 304 2.74 35.09 -14.38
CA ASP A 304 3.95 35.89 -14.22
C ASP A 304 5.13 35.03 -13.77
N PHE A 305 6.32 35.44 -14.13
CA PHE A 305 7.56 34.76 -13.80
C PHE A 305 8.66 35.80 -13.56
N LYS A 306 9.24 35.79 -12.37
CA LYS A 306 10.32 36.68 -11.97
C LYS A 306 11.46 35.90 -11.39
N GLN A 307 12.63 36.09 -11.94
CA GLN A 307 13.88 35.53 -11.42
C GLN A 307 14.75 36.65 -10.85
N ASN A 308 15.20 36.48 -9.62
CA ASN A 308 16.22 37.29 -8.97
C ASN A 308 17.45 36.40 -8.70
N ASP A 309 18.52 36.98 -8.22
CA ASP A 309 19.78 36.26 -8.00
C ASP A 309 19.62 35.03 -7.06
N ASP A 310 18.75 35.14 -6.04
CA ASP A 310 18.57 34.11 -5.01
C ASP A 310 17.16 33.54 -4.95
N SER A 311 16.27 33.96 -5.85
CA SER A 311 14.85 33.56 -5.76
C SER A 311 14.17 33.47 -7.12
N LEU A 312 13.18 32.60 -7.19
CA LEU A 312 12.28 32.44 -8.30
C LEU A 312 10.85 32.66 -7.80
N THR A 313 10.13 33.61 -8.41
CA THR A 313 8.71 33.85 -8.13
C THR A 313 7.89 33.47 -9.34
N VAL A 314 6.94 32.57 -9.16
CA VAL A 314 6.00 32.15 -10.20
C VAL A 314 4.59 32.44 -9.73
N GLU A 315 3.83 33.19 -10.54
CA GLU A 315 2.41 33.40 -10.31
C GLU A 315 1.61 32.45 -11.19
N VAL A 316 0.71 31.68 -10.58
CA VAL A 316 -0.12 30.71 -11.27
C VAL A 316 -1.59 31.05 -11.06
N THR A 317 -2.34 31.19 -12.14
CA THR A 317 -3.80 31.27 -12.08
C THR A 317 -4.37 29.86 -12.21
N VAL A 318 -5.12 29.43 -11.19
CA VAL A 318 -5.89 28.20 -11.18
C VAL A 318 -7.37 28.53 -11.36
N LYS A 319 -8.03 27.91 -12.32
CA LYS A 319 -9.46 28.12 -12.59
C LYS A 319 -10.19 26.78 -12.59
N ASN A 320 -11.24 26.67 -11.77
CA ASN A 320 -12.20 25.59 -11.88
C ASN A 320 -13.02 25.78 -13.16
N THR A 321 -13.05 24.78 -14.03
CA THR A 321 -13.73 24.79 -15.32
C THR A 321 -14.90 23.83 -15.40
N GLY A 322 -15.15 23.04 -14.35
CA GLY A 322 -16.32 22.16 -14.25
C GLY A 322 -17.42 22.77 -13.37
N ASP A 323 -18.44 21.96 -13.09
CA ASP A 323 -19.68 22.39 -12.46
C ASP A 323 -19.71 22.16 -10.94
N VAL A 324 -18.71 21.49 -10.39
CA VAL A 324 -18.65 21.13 -8.95
C VAL A 324 -17.56 21.96 -8.28
N GLU A 325 -17.86 22.46 -7.08
CA GLU A 325 -16.86 23.12 -6.24
C GLU A 325 -15.74 22.13 -5.88
N GLY A 326 -14.49 22.58 -5.94
CA GLY A 326 -13.34 21.73 -5.65
C GLY A 326 -12.09 22.53 -5.36
N LYS A 327 -11.04 21.80 -4.97
CA LYS A 327 -9.68 22.29 -4.74
C LYS A 327 -8.72 21.57 -5.68
N ASP A 328 -7.71 22.29 -6.16
CA ASP A 328 -6.62 21.75 -6.96
C ASP A 328 -5.29 21.95 -6.25
#